data_d77e8ba412cca59b4c169dd3791a6f70
#
_entry.id   d77e8ba412cca59b4c169dd3791a6f70
#
_cell.length_a   1.000
_cell.length_b   1.000
_cell.length_c   1.000
_cell.angle_alpha   90.00
_cell.angle_beta   90.00
_cell.angle_gamma   90.00
#
_symmetry.space_group_name_H-M   'P 1'
#
loop_
_entity.id
_entity.type
_entity.pdbx_description
1 polymer ?
#
loop_
_entity_poly.entity_id
_entity_poly.type
_entity_poly.pdbx_seq_one_letter_code
_entity_poly.pdbx_strand_id
1 'polypeptide(L)'
;MWAGEARDEKSKPVRDSGSITYSAAIESAAALDTSHKRSDLAERVLREATRRGFTEAPRCVVLGDGSLWIWNTARELFPSAIQILDRFHAKEALHRAAQSIFGATSLEAKSLASARCTELDDGKLGAIVSALRSHIGSSVDAAKCAFYIFRNRRRMRYRKFHAQGLCTYTGVLDPGCKAAIGSRLKRPGMPGTVPRPTPTL
;
A
#
# COMPACT_ATOMS: atom_id res chain seq x y z
N MET A 1 -21.58 -6.92 17.44
CA MET A 1 -20.75 -7.68 18.40
C MET A 1 -19.31 -7.51 17.97
N TRP A 2 -18.48 -6.81 18.74
CA TRP A 2 -17.04 -6.68 18.45
C TRP A 2 -16.41 -8.05 18.67
N ALA A 3 -15.94 -8.70 17.60
CA ALA A 3 -15.06 -9.82 17.76
C ALA A 3 -13.74 -9.27 18.32
N GLY A 4 -13.42 -9.61 19.56
CA GLY A 4 -12.12 -9.31 20.16
C GLY A 4 -11.04 -9.88 19.28
N GLU A 5 -9.90 -9.18 19.22
CA GLU A 5 -8.71 -9.61 18.47
C GLU A 5 -8.31 -11.01 18.98
N ALA A 6 -8.58 -12.05 18.19
CA ALA A 6 -8.15 -13.40 18.53
C ALA A 6 -6.61 -13.44 18.52
N ARG A 7 -6.01 -14.01 19.57
CA ARG A 7 -4.56 -14.10 19.72
C ARG A 7 -4.16 -15.57 19.81
N ASP A 8 -3.03 -15.93 19.19
CA ASP A 8 -2.43 -17.25 19.32
C ASP A 8 -1.76 -17.43 20.69
N GLU A 9 -1.26 -18.63 20.94
CA GLU A 9 -0.53 -18.98 22.19
C GLU A 9 0.70 -18.10 22.47
N LYS A 10 1.20 -17.37 21.47
CA LYS A 10 2.30 -16.40 21.56
C LYS A 10 1.82 -14.95 21.61
N SER A 11 0.55 -14.72 21.92
CA SER A 11 -0.09 -13.40 21.97
C SER A 11 -0.03 -12.61 20.66
N LYS A 12 0.19 -13.26 19.52
CA LYS A 12 0.12 -12.63 18.20
C LYS A 12 -1.32 -12.58 17.72
N PRO A 13 -1.75 -11.48 17.08
CA PRO A 13 -3.09 -11.39 16.50
C PRO A 13 -3.28 -12.49 15.47
N VAL A 14 -4.28 -13.33 15.67
CA VAL A 14 -4.69 -14.38 14.74
C VAL A 14 -5.88 -13.90 13.94
N ARG A 15 -5.87 -14.15 12.67
CA ARG A 15 -7.00 -13.85 11.81
C ARG A 15 -8.04 -14.95 11.89
N ASP A 16 -9.28 -14.53 11.96
CA ASP A 16 -10.39 -15.41 11.69
C ASP A 16 -10.30 -15.91 10.23
N SER A 17 -10.27 -17.22 10.04
CA SER A 17 -10.05 -17.87 8.74
C SER A 17 -11.12 -17.50 7.69
N GLY A 18 -12.35 -17.16 8.13
CA GLY A 18 -13.42 -16.69 7.27
C GLY A 18 -13.42 -15.18 6.99
N SER A 19 -12.50 -14.42 7.61
CA SER A 19 -12.52 -12.96 7.59
C SER A 19 -11.93 -12.33 6.33
N ILE A 20 -11.26 -13.11 5.46
CA ILE A 20 -10.51 -12.59 4.31
C ILE A 20 -11.16 -13.02 3.00
N THR A 21 -11.36 -12.06 2.10
CA THR A 21 -11.67 -12.32 0.69
C THR A 21 -10.73 -11.56 -0.22
N TYR A 22 -10.61 -12.06 -1.44
CA TYR A 22 -9.77 -11.47 -2.48
C TYR A 22 -10.63 -11.10 -3.67
N SER A 23 -10.48 -9.87 -4.16
CA SER A 23 -11.01 -9.42 -5.43
C SER A 23 -9.86 -8.91 -6.29
N ALA A 24 -9.86 -9.25 -7.57
CA ALA A 24 -8.85 -8.83 -8.52
C ALA A 24 -9.48 -8.37 -9.83
N ALA A 25 -8.88 -7.35 -10.45
CA ALA A 25 -9.19 -6.90 -11.79
C ALA A 25 -7.88 -6.53 -12.51
N ILE A 26 -7.88 -6.59 -13.83
CA ILE A 26 -6.75 -6.14 -14.67
C ILE A 26 -7.20 -4.84 -15.34
N GLU A 27 -6.61 -3.73 -14.88
CA GLU A 27 -6.91 -2.39 -15.38
C GLU A 27 -5.63 -1.56 -15.49
N SER A 28 -5.62 -0.56 -16.35
CA SER A 28 -4.50 0.38 -16.45
C SER A 28 -4.50 1.35 -15.27
N ALA A 29 -3.42 1.36 -14.48
CA ALA A 29 -3.27 2.30 -13.36
C ALA A 29 -3.33 3.77 -13.83
N ALA A 30 -2.76 4.09 -15.00
CA ALA A 30 -2.82 5.44 -15.56
C ALA A 30 -4.25 5.85 -15.92
N ALA A 31 -5.05 4.95 -16.46
CA ALA A 31 -6.47 5.21 -16.73
C ALA A 31 -7.27 5.39 -15.44
N LEU A 32 -6.98 4.61 -14.40
CA LEU A 32 -7.62 4.75 -13.08
C LEU A 32 -7.30 6.08 -12.39
N ASP A 33 -6.08 6.60 -12.58
CA ASP A 33 -5.66 7.87 -11.98
C ASP A 33 -6.37 9.09 -12.60
N THR A 34 -6.82 8.99 -13.84
CA THR A 34 -7.37 10.12 -14.62
C THR A 34 -8.84 9.99 -14.98
N SER A 35 -9.42 8.79 -14.88
CA SER A 35 -10.81 8.55 -15.25
C SER A 35 -11.79 9.14 -14.23
N HIS A 36 -12.83 9.80 -14.72
CA HIS A 36 -13.99 10.23 -13.93
C HIS A 36 -15.03 9.12 -13.77
N LYS A 37 -14.89 8.02 -14.51
CA LYS A 37 -15.78 6.87 -14.45
C LYS A 37 -15.23 5.87 -13.43
N ARG A 38 -16.13 5.32 -12.61
CA ARG A 38 -15.78 4.28 -11.66
C ARG A 38 -15.21 3.06 -12.39
N SER A 39 -14.08 2.55 -11.92
CA SER A 39 -13.41 1.40 -12.50
C SER A 39 -14.10 0.08 -12.11
N ASP A 40 -13.89 -0.98 -12.89
CA ASP A 40 -14.38 -2.33 -12.56
C ASP A 40 -13.84 -2.82 -11.22
N LEU A 41 -12.59 -2.48 -10.88
CA LEU A 41 -12.03 -2.79 -9.57
C LEU A 41 -12.78 -2.07 -8.46
N ALA A 42 -13.05 -0.78 -8.62
CA ALA A 42 -13.80 0.01 -7.63
C ALA A 42 -15.21 -0.56 -7.41
N GLU A 43 -15.90 -0.96 -8.49
CA GLU A 43 -17.22 -1.61 -8.41
C GLU A 43 -17.15 -2.95 -7.67
N ARG A 44 -16.12 -3.75 -7.93
CA ARG A 44 -15.91 -5.03 -7.23
C ARG A 44 -15.63 -4.81 -5.74
N VAL A 45 -14.78 -3.81 -5.43
CA VAL A 45 -14.47 -3.45 -4.03
C VAL A 45 -15.73 -3.01 -3.29
N LEU A 46 -16.55 -2.15 -3.91
CA LEU A 46 -17.80 -1.69 -3.31
C LEU A 46 -18.76 -2.86 -3.04
N ARG A 47 -18.97 -3.71 -4.04
CA ARG A 47 -19.85 -4.89 -3.92
C ARG A 47 -19.41 -5.81 -2.80
N GLU A 48 -18.12 -6.11 -2.72
CA GLU A 48 -17.57 -6.96 -1.68
C GLU A 48 -17.65 -6.30 -0.30
N ALA A 49 -17.35 -5.01 -0.20
CA ALA A 49 -17.47 -4.26 1.04
C ALA A 49 -18.91 -4.21 1.55
N THR A 50 -19.89 -3.97 0.66
CA THR A 50 -21.32 -3.98 1.00
C THR A 50 -21.77 -5.36 1.45
N ARG A 51 -21.41 -6.40 0.68
CA ARG A 51 -21.75 -7.80 1.03
C ARG A 51 -21.25 -8.19 2.44
N ARG A 52 -20.17 -7.61 2.89
CA ARG A 52 -19.55 -7.88 4.21
C ARG A 52 -19.89 -6.85 5.27
N GLY A 53 -20.77 -5.90 5.00
CA GLY A 53 -21.17 -4.88 5.96
C GLY A 53 -20.09 -3.84 6.29
N PHE A 54 -19.06 -3.68 5.48
CA PHE A 54 -18.02 -2.67 5.73
C PHE A 54 -18.56 -1.25 5.60
N THR A 55 -19.58 -1.04 4.77
CA THR A 55 -20.22 0.27 4.61
C THR A 55 -20.93 0.74 5.88
N GLU A 56 -21.33 -0.21 6.74
CA GLU A 56 -22.01 0.03 8.02
C GLU A 56 -21.06 -0.09 9.22
N ALA A 57 -19.81 -0.42 8.96
CA ALA A 57 -18.84 -0.59 10.03
C ALA A 57 -18.58 0.74 10.76
N PRO A 58 -18.57 0.77 12.11
CA PRO A 58 -18.34 1.99 12.87
C PRO A 58 -16.95 2.59 12.62
N ARG A 59 -16.02 1.79 12.11
CA ARG A 59 -14.68 2.21 11.74
C ARG A 59 -14.17 1.38 10.56
N CYS A 60 -13.85 2.06 9.46
CA CYS A 60 -13.27 1.45 8.27
C CYS A 60 -11.86 1.98 8.04
N VAL A 61 -10.97 1.13 7.54
CA VAL A 61 -9.59 1.47 7.20
C VAL A 61 -9.31 1.06 5.76
N VAL A 62 -8.73 1.97 4.99
CA VAL A 62 -8.16 1.66 3.67
C VAL A 62 -6.64 1.71 3.78
N LEU A 63 -6.00 0.58 3.53
CA LEU A 63 -4.55 0.41 3.56
C LEU A 63 -4.05 0.22 2.11
N GLY A 64 -3.08 1.01 1.67
CA GLY A 64 -2.59 0.98 0.29
C GLY A 64 -1.12 1.40 0.13
N ASP A 65 -0.56 1.15 -1.03
CA ASP A 65 0.84 1.38 -1.40
C ASP A 65 1.20 2.84 -1.71
N GLY A 66 0.21 3.73 -1.78
CA GLY A 66 0.40 5.14 -2.09
C GLY A 66 0.04 5.54 -3.52
N SER A 67 -0.42 4.61 -4.34
CA SER A 67 -0.94 4.89 -5.68
C SER A 67 -2.15 5.82 -5.61
N LEU A 68 -2.21 6.79 -6.53
CA LEU A 68 -3.23 7.84 -6.49
C LEU A 68 -4.65 7.27 -6.63
N TRP A 69 -4.83 6.30 -7.51
CA TRP A 69 -6.12 5.68 -7.76
C TRP A 69 -6.72 5.00 -6.51
N ILE A 70 -5.88 4.40 -5.63
CA ILE A 70 -6.35 3.83 -4.36
C ILE A 70 -6.99 4.91 -3.50
N TRP A 71 -6.35 6.08 -3.41
CA TRP A 71 -6.85 7.18 -2.59
C TRP A 71 -8.07 7.87 -3.21
N ASN A 72 -8.16 7.90 -4.54
CA ASN A 72 -9.35 8.36 -5.24
C ASN A 72 -10.54 7.44 -4.97
N THR A 73 -10.35 6.13 -5.17
CA THR A 73 -11.36 5.10 -4.85
C THR A 73 -11.76 5.13 -3.37
N ALA A 74 -10.79 5.26 -2.47
CA ALA A 74 -11.09 5.32 -1.03
C ALA A 74 -11.93 6.55 -0.66
N ARG A 75 -11.66 7.70 -1.24
CA ARG A 75 -12.47 8.92 -1.00
C ARG A 75 -13.88 8.82 -1.56
N GLU A 76 -14.02 8.16 -2.70
CA GLU A 76 -15.29 7.98 -3.35
C GLU A 76 -16.18 6.96 -2.63
N LEU A 77 -15.62 5.78 -2.34
CA LEU A 77 -16.40 4.67 -1.80
C LEU A 77 -16.50 4.68 -0.26
N PHE A 78 -15.48 5.19 0.41
CA PHE A 78 -15.35 5.16 1.87
C PHE A 78 -14.87 6.52 2.40
N PRO A 79 -15.66 7.59 2.26
CA PRO A 79 -15.21 8.97 2.57
C PRO A 79 -14.81 9.16 4.04
N SER A 80 -15.38 8.40 4.94
CA SER A 80 -15.07 8.41 6.38
C SER A 80 -13.93 7.45 6.79
N ALA A 81 -13.40 6.65 5.85
CA ALA A 81 -12.37 5.68 6.17
C ALA A 81 -11.04 6.32 6.56
N ILE A 82 -10.36 5.71 7.52
CA ILE A 82 -9.00 6.06 7.87
C ILE A 82 -8.08 5.53 6.76
N GLN A 83 -7.39 6.43 6.07
CA GLN A 83 -6.43 6.06 5.02
C GLN A 83 -5.04 5.87 5.64
N ILE A 84 -4.45 4.71 5.44
CA ILE A 84 -3.13 4.34 5.94
C ILE A 84 -2.25 3.94 4.76
N LEU A 85 -1.06 4.56 4.64
CA LEU A 85 -0.05 4.11 3.71
C LEU A 85 0.62 2.85 4.26
N ASP A 86 0.78 1.83 3.42
CA ASP A 86 1.48 0.62 3.83
C ASP A 86 2.91 0.94 4.28
N ARG A 87 3.21 0.58 5.54
CA ARG A 87 4.51 0.84 6.16
C ARG A 87 5.65 0.09 5.48
N PHE A 88 5.39 -1.10 4.93
CA PHE A 88 6.40 -1.86 4.20
C PHE A 88 6.80 -1.14 2.91
N HIS A 89 5.82 -0.69 2.11
CA HIS A 89 6.07 0.09 0.90
C HIS A 89 6.78 1.42 1.18
N ALA A 90 6.45 2.06 2.30
CA ALA A 90 7.16 3.27 2.71
C ALA A 90 8.65 3.00 3.00
N LYS A 91 8.96 1.91 3.73
CA LYS A 91 10.33 1.48 3.99
C LYS A 91 11.07 1.07 2.72
N GLU A 92 10.40 0.34 1.83
CA GLU A 92 10.95 -0.03 0.52
C GLU A 92 11.35 1.19 -0.31
N ALA A 93 10.51 2.23 -0.33
CA ALA A 93 10.85 3.49 -1.01
C ALA A 93 12.10 4.17 -0.41
N LEU A 94 12.27 4.13 0.91
CA LEU A 94 13.46 4.65 1.60
C LEU A 94 14.72 3.85 1.26
N HIS A 95 14.62 2.52 1.23
CA HIS A 95 15.73 1.67 0.81
C HIS A 95 16.14 1.92 -0.64
N ARG A 96 15.18 2.04 -1.55
CA ARG A 96 15.43 2.34 -2.96
C ARG A 96 16.11 3.69 -3.14
N ALA A 97 15.66 4.72 -2.44
CA ALA A 97 16.28 6.03 -2.47
C ALA A 97 17.74 5.98 -1.96
N ALA A 98 18.00 5.30 -0.84
CA ALA A 98 19.34 5.15 -0.30
C ALA A 98 20.29 4.41 -1.26
N GLN A 99 19.81 3.34 -1.89
CA GLN A 99 20.55 2.58 -2.90
C GLN A 99 20.86 3.42 -4.16
N SER A 100 19.95 4.27 -4.57
CA SER A 100 20.14 5.17 -5.70
C SER A 100 21.18 6.28 -5.40
N ILE A 101 21.31 6.67 -4.13
CA ILE A 101 22.29 7.70 -3.71
C ILE A 101 23.70 7.12 -3.59
N PHE A 102 23.85 5.97 -2.95
CA PHE A 102 25.15 5.43 -2.54
C PHE A 102 25.56 4.12 -3.21
N GLY A 103 24.66 3.54 -4.04
CA GLY A 103 24.86 2.23 -4.64
C GLY A 103 24.23 1.10 -3.82
N ALA A 104 23.77 0.05 -4.53
CA ALA A 104 22.93 -1.00 -3.98
C ALA A 104 23.56 -1.83 -2.83
N THR A 105 24.88 -1.99 -2.86
CA THR A 105 25.63 -2.83 -1.92
C THR A 105 26.38 -2.06 -0.84
N SER A 106 26.37 -0.70 -0.91
CA SER A 106 27.18 0.14 -0.02
C SER A 106 26.69 0.10 1.44
N LEU A 107 27.61 0.29 2.38
CA LEU A 107 27.30 0.40 3.80
C LEU A 107 26.57 1.71 4.10
N GLU A 108 26.90 2.77 3.38
CA GLU A 108 26.26 4.08 3.48
C GLU A 108 24.78 4.00 3.10
N ALA A 109 24.44 3.27 2.02
CA ALA A 109 23.03 3.04 1.66
C ALA A 109 22.26 2.31 2.76
N LYS A 110 22.86 1.26 3.32
CA LYS A 110 22.24 0.51 4.43
C LYS A 110 22.05 1.40 5.66
N SER A 111 23.07 2.19 6.01
CA SER A 111 23.02 3.11 7.15
C SER A 111 21.96 4.19 6.96
N LEU A 112 21.94 4.86 5.78
CA LEU A 112 20.93 5.87 5.47
C LEU A 112 19.51 5.26 5.53
N ALA A 113 19.28 4.12 4.88
CA ALA A 113 17.97 3.46 4.89
C ALA A 113 17.52 3.09 6.30
N SER A 114 18.39 2.51 7.12
CA SER A 114 18.10 2.14 8.50
C SER A 114 17.72 3.36 9.34
N ALA A 115 18.49 4.44 9.26
CA ALA A 115 18.20 5.68 9.98
C ALA A 115 16.83 6.27 9.55
N ARG A 116 16.56 6.33 8.26
CA ARG A 116 15.27 6.82 7.73
C ARG A 116 14.10 5.93 8.10
N CYS A 117 14.28 4.61 8.15
CA CYS A 117 13.26 3.67 8.62
C CYS A 117 12.93 3.86 10.11
N THR A 118 13.93 4.12 10.94
CA THR A 118 13.73 4.44 12.36
C THR A 118 12.97 5.76 12.53
N GLU A 119 13.34 6.78 11.79
CA GLU A 119 12.62 8.06 11.80
C GLU A 119 11.18 7.95 11.33
N LEU A 120 10.93 7.08 10.33
CA LEU A 120 9.57 6.76 9.87
C LEU A 120 8.74 6.16 11.00
N ASP A 121 9.30 5.20 11.71
CA ASP A 121 8.65 4.52 12.83
C ASP A 121 8.40 5.50 14.01
N ASP A 122 9.31 6.44 14.21
CA ASP A 122 9.19 7.51 15.18
C ASP A 122 8.21 8.63 14.77
N GLY A 123 7.78 8.64 13.51
CA GLY A 123 6.94 9.70 12.96
C GLY A 123 7.68 11.00 12.61
N LYS A 124 9.01 10.95 12.52
CA LYS A 124 9.89 12.10 12.21
C LYS A 124 9.97 12.37 10.71
N LEU A 125 8.81 12.49 10.04
CA LEU A 125 8.73 12.61 8.58
C LEU A 125 9.47 13.84 8.04
N GLY A 126 9.51 14.93 8.79
CA GLY A 126 10.26 16.14 8.44
C GLY A 126 11.76 15.89 8.33
N ALA A 127 12.34 15.10 9.26
CA ALA A 127 13.75 14.72 9.23
C ALA A 127 14.08 13.89 7.99
N ILE A 128 13.21 12.93 7.63
CA ILE A 128 13.37 12.12 6.42
C ILE A 128 13.40 13.01 5.18
N VAL A 129 12.43 13.91 5.03
CA VAL A 129 12.35 14.81 3.86
C VAL A 129 13.56 15.73 3.82
N SER A 130 14.00 16.26 4.96
CA SER A 130 15.18 17.13 5.04
C SER A 130 16.46 16.40 4.61
N ALA A 131 16.66 15.16 5.10
CA ALA A 131 17.81 14.35 4.74
C ALA A 131 17.83 13.98 3.25
N LEU A 132 16.69 13.65 2.65
CA LEU A 132 16.61 13.33 1.23
C LEU A 132 16.81 14.57 0.34
N ARG A 133 16.46 15.77 0.82
CA ARG A 133 16.61 17.02 0.07
C ARG A 133 18.05 17.31 -0.34
N SER A 134 19.04 16.97 0.48
CA SER A 134 20.46 17.14 0.15
C SER A 134 20.93 16.30 -1.06
N HIS A 135 20.15 15.30 -1.47
CA HIS A 135 20.46 14.37 -2.56
C HIS A 135 19.55 14.52 -3.79
N ILE A 136 18.62 15.48 -3.79
CA ILE A 136 17.66 15.65 -4.91
C ILE A 136 18.38 15.98 -6.22
N GLY A 137 19.46 16.74 -6.18
CA GLY A 137 20.25 17.10 -7.36
C GLY A 137 21.04 15.94 -7.97
N SER A 138 21.35 14.90 -7.19
CA SER A 138 22.15 13.74 -7.61
C SER A 138 21.34 12.46 -7.79
N SER A 139 20.12 12.37 -7.25
CA SER A 139 19.32 11.16 -7.30
C SER A 139 17.84 11.48 -7.54
N VAL A 140 17.34 11.00 -8.68
CA VAL A 140 15.90 11.09 -9.03
C VAL A 140 15.04 10.33 -8.04
N ASP A 141 15.51 9.18 -7.53
CA ASP A 141 14.76 8.38 -6.57
C ASP A 141 14.71 9.03 -5.18
N ALA A 142 15.75 9.81 -4.80
CA ALA A 142 15.68 10.64 -3.60
C ALA A 142 14.59 11.73 -3.72
N ALA A 143 14.50 12.38 -4.87
CA ALA A 143 13.46 13.37 -5.15
C ALA A 143 12.06 12.75 -5.11
N LYS A 144 11.87 11.61 -5.81
CA LYS A 144 10.60 10.86 -5.81
C LYS A 144 10.20 10.42 -4.41
N CYS A 145 11.15 9.91 -3.62
CA CYS A 145 10.89 9.44 -2.26
C CYS A 145 10.53 10.62 -1.34
N ALA A 146 11.24 11.74 -1.40
CA ALA A 146 10.91 12.93 -0.62
C ALA A 146 9.49 13.44 -0.92
N PHE A 147 9.12 13.49 -2.20
CA PHE A 147 7.78 13.88 -2.63
C PHE A 147 6.72 12.87 -2.18
N TYR A 148 6.99 11.57 -2.29
CA TYR A 148 6.10 10.50 -1.85
C TYR A 148 5.81 10.58 -0.34
N ILE A 149 6.84 10.77 0.49
CA ILE A 149 6.69 10.96 1.94
C ILE A 149 5.86 12.22 2.22
N PHE A 150 6.20 13.35 1.60
CA PHE A 150 5.49 14.62 1.81
C PHE A 150 4.01 14.51 1.43
N ARG A 151 3.70 13.94 0.27
CA ARG A 151 2.32 13.78 -0.22
C ARG A 151 1.48 12.88 0.68
N ASN A 152 2.07 11.83 1.22
CA ASN A 152 1.37 10.84 2.03
C ASN A 152 1.49 11.06 3.55
N ARG A 153 2.08 12.15 4.01
CA ARG A 153 2.41 12.38 5.43
C ARG A 153 1.23 12.19 6.40
N ARG A 154 0.02 12.48 5.98
CA ARG A 154 -1.19 12.29 6.81
C ARG A 154 -1.54 10.82 6.99
N ARG A 155 -1.15 9.96 6.03
CA ARG A 155 -1.39 8.51 6.01
C ARG A 155 -0.27 7.71 6.67
N MET A 156 0.78 8.38 7.14
CA MET A 156 1.98 7.77 7.73
C MET A 156 2.10 8.04 9.24
N ARG A 157 0.98 8.27 9.91
CA ARG A 157 0.95 8.51 11.37
C ARG A 157 0.97 7.20 12.14
N TYR A 158 1.95 6.33 11.86
CA TYR A 158 1.98 4.94 12.33
C TYR A 158 1.88 4.80 13.84
N ARG A 159 2.58 5.63 14.63
CA ARG A 159 2.46 5.63 16.10
C ARG A 159 1.02 5.87 16.57
N LYS A 160 0.32 6.83 15.94
CA LYS A 160 -1.08 7.10 16.26
C LYS A 160 -1.98 5.94 15.84
N PHE A 161 -1.73 5.32 14.69
CA PHE A 161 -2.50 4.19 14.20
C PHE A 161 -2.30 2.96 15.08
N HIS A 162 -1.06 2.67 15.49
CA HIS A 162 -0.77 1.58 16.42
C HIS A 162 -1.43 1.79 17.78
N ALA A 163 -1.41 3.02 18.32
CA ALA A 163 -2.09 3.34 19.58
C ALA A 163 -3.62 3.13 19.50
N GLN A 164 -4.19 3.13 18.29
CA GLN A 164 -5.60 2.84 18.03
C GLN A 164 -5.86 1.36 17.67
N GLY A 165 -4.85 0.49 17.76
CA GLY A 165 -4.95 -0.92 17.37
C GLY A 165 -5.10 -1.15 15.86
N LEU A 166 -4.71 -0.18 15.01
CA LEU A 166 -4.86 -0.30 13.56
C LEU A 166 -3.64 -0.97 12.93
N CYS A 167 -3.90 -1.87 11.99
CA CYS A 167 -2.86 -2.48 11.16
C CYS A 167 -2.26 -1.44 10.21
N THR A 168 -0.93 -1.43 10.06
CA THR A 168 -0.19 -0.46 9.25
C THR A 168 0.62 -1.09 8.11
N TYR A 169 0.46 -2.39 7.85
CA TYR A 169 1.18 -3.09 6.78
C TYR A 169 0.35 -4.22 6.19
N THR A 170 0.53 -4.47 4.90
CA THR A 170 -0.19 -5.50 4.13
C THR A 170 0.53 -6.86 4.12
N GLY A 171 1.69 -7.00 4.74
CA GLY A 171 2.49 -8.23 4.74
C GLY A 171 1.75 -9.50 5.16
N VAL A 172 0.61 -9.33 5.80
CA VAL A 172 -0.34 -10.39 6.11
C VAL A 172 -1.24 -10.74 4.90
N LEU A 173 -1.31 -9.87 3.87
CA LEU A 173 -2.07 -10.10 2.62
C LEU A 173 -1.21 -10.70 1.52
N ASP A 174 0.11 -10.53 1.60
CA ASP A 174 1.10 -10.96 0.59
C ASP A 174 1.07 -12.47 0.28
N PRO A 175 0.90 -13.39 1.26
CA PRO A 175 0.72 -14.81 0.97
C PRO A 175 -0.51 -15.12 0.13
N GLY A 176 -1.60 -14.39 0.33
CA GLY A 176 -2.84 -14.56 -0.46
C GLY A 176 -2.74 -14.00 -1.87
N CYS A 177 -2.10 -12.85 -2.05
CA CYS A 177 -1.78 -12.32 -3.38
C CYS A 177 -0.82 -13.24 -4.13
N LYS A 178 0.20 -13.80 -3.47
CA LYS A 178 1.11 -14.80 -4.04
C LYS A 178 0.38 -16.10 -4.40
N ALA A 179 -0.55 -16.55 -3.58
CA ALA A 179 -1.35 -17.75 -3.87
C ALA A 179 -2.40 -17.52 -4.96
N ALA A 180 -3.12 -16.40 -4.95
CA ALA A 180 -4.20 -16.12 -5.89
C ALA A 180 -3.71 -15.65 -7.27
N ILE A 181 -2.69 -14.80 -7.31
CA ILE A 181 -2.16 -14.22 -8.55
C ILE A 181 -0.91 -14.96 -9.02
N GLY A 182 0.03 -15.24 -8.12
CA GLY A 182 1.30 -15.89 -8.45
C GLY A 182 1.14 -17.32 -8.95
N SER A 183 0.22 -18.10 -8.39
CA SER A 183 -0.02 -19.48 -8.81
C SER A 183 -0.80 -19.58 -10.12
N ARG A 184 -1.63 -18.58 -10.46
CA ARG A 184 -2.40 -18.55 -11.73
C ARG A 184 -1.63 -17.92 -12.88
N LEU A 185 -0.86 -16.85 -12.64
CA LEU A 185 -0.10 -16.16 -13.69
C LEU A 185 1.28 -16.77 -13.97
N LYS A 186 1.84 -17.56 -13.04
CA LYS A 186 3.17 -18.19 -13.19
C LYS A 186 3.13 -19.67 -13.53
N ARG A 187 1.97 -20.26 -13.81
CA ARG A 187 1.92 -21.63 -14.33
C ARG A 187 2.46 -21.65 -15.77
N PRO A 188 3.48 -22.47 -16.07
CA PRO A 188 3.94 -22.65 -17.44
C PRO A 188 2.76 -23.14 -18.31
N GLY A 189 2.48 -22.46 -19.40
CA GLY A 189 1.44 -22.87 -20.37
C GLY A 189 0.12 -22.07 -20.35
N MET A 190 -0.03 -21.04 -19.51
CA MET A 190 -1.11 -20.06 -19.68
C MET A 190 -0.56 -18.77 -20.28
N PRO A 191 -0.71 -18.51 -21.60
CA PRO A 191 -0.43 -17.21 -22.15
C PRO A 191 -1.48 -16.23 -21.64
N GLY A 192 -1.06 -15.28 -20.80
CA GLY A 192 -1.86 -14.12 -20.44
C GLY A 192 -1.95 -13.16 -21.63
N THR A 193 -2.68 -13.52 -22.65
CA THR A 193 -3.01 -12.59 -23.74
C THR A 193 -4.11 -11.66 -23.26
N VAL A 194 -3.74 -10.41 -23.00
CA VAL A 194 -4.70 -9.32 -23.04
C VAL A 194 -5.15 -9.19 -24.49
N PRO A 195 -6.45 -9.32 -24.83
CA PRO A 195 -6.92 -9.09 -26.19
C PRO A 195 -6.53 -7.67 -26.61
N ARG A 196 -5.72 -7.52 -27.67
CA ARG A 196 -5.54 -6.22 -28.32
C ARG A 196 -6.88 -5.77 -28.88
N PRO A 197 -7.31 -4.54 -28.68
CA PRO A 197 -8.46 -4.01 -29.39
C PRO A 197 -8.14 -4.00 -30.87
N THR A 198 -8.98 -4.66 -31.67
CA THR A 198 -8.92 -4.62 -33.12
C THR A 198 -9.17 -3.19 -33.58
N PRO A 199 -8.33 -2.61 -34.47
CA PRO A 199 -8.67 -1.32 -35.06
C PRO A 199 -9.90 -1.51 -35.95
N THR A 200 -10.95 -0.79 -35.69
CA THR A 200 -12.09 -0.65 -36.58
C THR A 200 -11.67 0.27 -37.74
N LEU A 201 -11.74 -0.25 -38.95
CA LEU A 201 -11.59 0.51 -40.19
C LEU A 201 -12.74 1.49 -40.39
#